data_b03ac9ec0df7c488f2dd7db980930812
#
_entry.id   b03ac9ec0df7c488f2dd7db980930812
#
_cell.length_a   1.000
_cell.length_b   1.000
_cell.length_c   1.000
_cell.angle_alpha   90.00
_cell.angle_beta   90.00
_cell.angle_gamma   90.00
#
_symmetry.space_group_name_H-M   'P 1'
#
loop_
_entity.id
_entity.type
_entity.pdbx_description
1 polymer ?
#
loop_
_entity_poly.entity_id
_entity_poly.type
_entity_poly.pdbx_seq_one_letter_code
_entity_poly.pdbx_strand_id
1 'polypeptide(L)'
;KRIPEELTTVKSLRMNEPKQIMNVRTKEIVEHPGDTVLIQSTYLNNFWVVGSPDGTYGYYDEQCVADFEKDRINDPDYYNVYALGEWGVIRTGSEFFGSFKRGQHSGERPYNPSLPVHLSVDNNVLPFISISYWQVDFTTGIKIWQFHETCAESPNNTVRKSSKLVAKYLKSIRYCDKLFVHGDASTKSANTFDDDKRSWMDLFIETLK
;
A
#
# COMPACT_ATOMS: atom_id res chain seq x y z
N LYS A 1 16.46 -32.38 -12.31
CA LYS A 1 15.01 -32.04 -12.22
C LYS A 1 14.69 -31.05 -13.31
N ARG A 2 13.66 -31.29 -14.12
CA ARG A 2 13.24 -30.37 -15.17
C ARG A 2 12.59 -29.15 -14.51
N ILE A 3 13.07 -27.96 -14.80
CA ILE A 3 12.49 -26.72 -14.28
C ILE A 3 11.12 -26.54 -14.95
N PRO A 4 10.03 -26.29 -14.21
CA PRO A 4 8.72 -26.04 -14.80
C PRO A 4 8.76 -24.85 -15.76
N GLU A 5 8.14 -24.99 -16.92
CA GLU A 5 8.09 -23.91 -17.95
C GLU A 5 7.43 -22.64 -17.42
N GLU A 6 6.51 -22.78 -16.47
CA GLU A 6 5.78 -21.69 -15.81
C GLU A 6 6.71 -20.70 -15.06
N LEU A 7 7.90 -21.16 -14.66
CA LEU A 7 8.88 -20.32 -13.95
C LEU A 7 9.78 -19.48 -14.85
N THR A 8 9.56 -19.52 -16.17
CA THR A 8 10.39 -18.77 -17.14
C THR A 8 9.60 -17.72 -17.92
N THR A 9 8.48 -17.27 -17.41
CA THR A 9 7.59 -16.37 -18.15
C THR A 9 8.02 -14.91 -18.01
N VAL A 10 8.18 -14.22 -19.12
CA VAL A 10 8.27 -12.76 -19.18
C VAL A 10 6.86 -12.20 -19.07
N LYS A 11 6.61 -11.38 -18.04
CA LYS A 11 5.34 -10.68 -17.88
C LYS A 11 5.53 -9.21 -18.23
N SER A 12 4.65 -8.66 -19.01
CA SER A 12 4.65 -7.24 -19.37
C SER A 12 3.65 -6.46 -18.54
N LEU A 13 4.11 -5.32 -18.02
CA LEU A 13 3.26 -4.36 -17.33
C LEU A 13 3.18 -3.11 -18.17
N ARG A 14 2.16 -2.53 -18.53
CA ARG A 14 1.92 -1.25 -19.21
C ARG A 14 2.84 -0.95 -20.37
N MET A 15 2.24 -0.68 -21.47
CA MET A 15 3.00 -0.59 -22.68
C MET A 15 2.32 0.38 -23.61
N ASN A 16 3.05 1.43 -23.99
CA ASN A 16 2.56 2.43 -24.91
C ASN A 16 2.85 2.06 -26.37
N GLU A 17 3.87 1.21 -26.58
CA GLU A 17 4.25 0.73 -27.92
C GLU A 17 4.57 -0.77 -27.91
N PRO A 18 4.13 -1.54 -28.91
CA PRO A 18 4.40 -2.98 -29.01
C PRO A 18 5.90 -3.27 -29.19
N LYS A 19 6.44 -4.21 -28.42
CA LYS A 19 7.82 -4.70 -28.56
C LYS A 19 7.84 -6.23 -28.67
N GLN A 20 8.69 -6.73 -29.54
CA GLN A 20 8.96 -8.17 -29.65
C GLN A 20 10.09 -8.55 -28.71
N ILE A 21 9.82 -9.50 -27.83
CA ILE A 21 10.80 -9.99 -26.85
C ILE A 21 10.98 -11.48 -27.05
N MET A 22 12.23 -11.89 -27.17
CA MET A 22 12.56 -13.29 -27.28
C MET A 22 12.70 -13.90 -25.88
N ASN A 23 11.94 -14.94 -25.60
CA ASN A 23 12.19 -15.80 -24.46
C ASN A 23 13.54 -16.53 -24.70
N VAL A 24 14.50 -16.25 -23.83
CA VAL A 24 15.88 -16.76 -23.99
C VAL A 24 15.92 -18.29 -23.98
N ARG A 25 14.98 -18.95 -23.28
CA ARG A 25 14.96 -20.39 -23.11
C ARG A 25 14.18 -21.12 -24.21
N THR A 26 12.95 -20.65 -24.50
CA THR A 26 12.09 -21.31 -25.52
C THR A 26 12.42 -20.82 -26.93
N LYS A 27 13.17 -19.71 -27.03
CA LYS A 27 13.44 -18.99 -28.30
C LYS A 27 12.18 -18.48 -29.00
N GLU A 28 11.05 -18.50 -28.32
CA GLU A 28 9.80 -17.93 -28.82
C GLU A 28 9.83 -16.41 -28.74
N ILE A 29 9.32 -15.78 -29.79
CA ILE A 29 9.14 -14.34 -29.84
C ILE A 29 7.73 -14.04 -29.38
N VAL A 30 7.61 -13.25 -28.33
CA VAL A 30 6.33 -12.80 -27.79
C VAL A 30 6.21 -11.30 -28.02
N GLU A 31 5.09 -10.88 -28.59
CA GLU A 31 4.79 -9.47 -28.77
C GLU A 31 4.27 -8.87 -27.46
N HIS A 32 4.93 -7.83 -26.99
CA HIS A 32 4.55 -7.09 -25.80
C HIS A 32 4.19 -5.67 -26.19
N PRO A 33 2.94 -5.22 -25.94
CA PRO A 33 2.56 -3.84 -26.21
C PRO A 33 3.23 -2.88 -25.23
N GLY A 34 4.07 -1.90 -25.68
CA GLY A 34 4.56 -0.74 -24.95
C GLY A 34 6.03 -0.69 -24.56
N ASP A 35 6.38 0.32 -23.77
CA ASP A 35 7.77 0.71 -23.42
C ASP A 35 8.32 0.08 -22.14
N THR A 36 7.47 -0.54 -21.33
CA THR A 36 7.86 -1.15 -20.06
C THR A 36 7.73 -2.67 -20.13
N VAL A 37 8.82 -3.37 -19.82
CA VAL A 37 8.88 -4.84 -19.76
C VAL A 37 9.22 -5.25 -18.34
N LEU A 38 8.38 -6.11 -17.76
CA LEU A 38 8.71 -6.82 -16.54
C LEU A 38 9.25 -8.20 -16.90
N ILE A 39 10.50 -8.46 -16.52
CA ILE A 39 11.12 -9.78 -16.64
C ILE A 39 11.08 -10.39 -15.23
N GLN A 40 10.26 -11.42 -15.05
CA GLN A 40 10.27 -12.23 -13.84
C GLN A 40 11.21 -13.40 -14.05
N SER A 41 12.27 -13.46 -13.26
CA SER A 41 13.20 -14.59 -13.23
C SER A 41 13.26 -15.18 -11.83
N THR A 42 13.59 -16.46 -11.76
CA THR A 42 13.77 -17.18 -10.51
C THR A 42 15.22 -17.68 -10.43
N TYR A 43 15.69 -18.06 -9.23
CA TYR A 43 17.00 -18.69 -9.11
C TYR A 43 17.11 -19.96 -9.97
N LEU A 44 15.96 -20.63 -10.24
CA LEU A 44 15.88 -21.80 -11.11
C LEU A 44 16.16 -21.50 -12.59
N ASN A 45 16.12 -20.23 -12.99
CA ASN A 45 16.50 -19.79 -14.34
C ASN A 45 17.97 -19.36 -14.42
N ASN A 46 18.65 -19.27 -13.29
CA ASN A 46 20.06 -18.91 -13.25
C ASN A 46 20.91 -20.17 -13.35
N PHE A 47 21.42 -20.43 -14.55
CA PHE A 47 22.25 -21.62 -14.80
C PHE A 47 23.60 -21.60 -14.07
N TRP A 48 24.01 -20.47 -13.50
CA TRP A 48 25.15 -20.38 -12.62
C TRP A 48 24.84 -20.72 -11.15
N VAL A 49 23.57 -21.05 -10.86
CA VAL A 49 23.11 -21.55 -9.56
C VAL A 49 22.63 -23.00 -9.67
N VAL A 50 21.90 -23.34 -10.73
CA VAL A 50 21.26 -24.66 -10.86
C VAL A 50 21.85 -25.52 -11.98
N GLY A 51 22.85 -25.04 -12.72
CA GLY A 51 23.37 -25.68 -13.93
C GLY A 51 22.38 -25.62 -15.09
N SER A 52 22.88 -25.81 -16.32
CA SER A 52 22.02 -25.89 -17.48
C SER A 52 21.22 -27.22 -17.49
N PRO A 53 20.02 -27.24 -18.09
CA PRO A 53 19.20 -28.47 -18.15
C PRO A 53 19.85 -29.65 -18.89
N ASP A 54 20.75 -29.38 -19.80
CA ASP A 54 21.51 -30.35 -20.59
C ASP A 54 22.89 -30.67 -20.02
N GLY A 55 23.28 -29.98 -18.92
CA GLY A 55 24.56 -30.17 -18.24
C GLY A 55 25.78 -29.64 -19.01
N THR A 56 25.59 -28.89 -20.09
CA THR A 56 26.70 -28.43 -20.95
C THR A 56 27.37 -27.15 -20.48
N TYR A 57 26.70 -26.35 -19.68
CA TYR A 57 27.22 -25.09 -19.13
C TYR A 57 26.58 -24.71 -17.80
N GLY A 58 27.12 -23.67 -17.18
CA GLY A 58 26.66 -23.23 -15.87
C GLY A 58 27.38 -23.93 -14.72
N TYR A 59 26.88 -23.72 -13.53
CA TYR A 59 27.41 -24.28 -12.31
C TYR A 59 26.24 -24.62 -11.36
N TYR A 60 26.37 -25.74 -10.65
CA TYR A 60 25.40 -26.07 -9.60
C TYR A 60 25.96 -25.67 -8.24
N ASP A 61 25.41 -24.60 -7.69
CA ASP A 61 25.76 -24.12 -6.35
C ASP A 61 24.86 -24.79 -5.31
N GLU A 62 25.40 -25.88 -4.75
CA GLU A 62 24.69 -26.68 -3.75
C GLU A 62 24.29 -25.87 -2.51
N GLN A 63 25.17 -24.97 -2.06
CA GLN A 63 24.93 -24.15 -0.89
C GLN A 63 23.80 -23.13 -1.15
N CYS A 64 23.88 -22.42 -2.25
CA CYS A 64 22.85 -21.44 -2.63
C CYS A 64 21.46 -22.10 -2.79
N VAL A 65 21.41 -23.26 -3.44
CA VAL A 65 20.15 -24.02 -3.59
C VAL A 65 19.62 -24.47 -2.24
N ALA A 66 20.50 -24.97 -1.34
CA ALA A 66 20.11 -25.41 -0.02
C ALA A 66 19.57 -24.24 0.84
N ASP A 67 20.17 -23.08 0.73
CA ASP A 67 19.72 -21.87 1.45
C ASP A 67 18.34 -21.43 0.97
N PHE A 68 18.08 -21.40 -0.33
CA PHE A 68 16.74 -21.12 -0.85
C PHE A 68 15.69 -22.17 -0.43
N GLU A 69 16.06 -23.45 -0.43
CA GLU A 69 15.14 -24.51 0.04
C GLU A 69 14.85 -24.40 1.55
N LYS A 70 15.82 -23.95 2.34
CA LYS A 70 15.63 -23.64 3.75
C LYS A 70 14.69 -22.45 3.94
N ASP A 71 14.86 -21.39 3.17
CA ASP A 71 13.99 -20.22 3.21
C ASP A 71 12.56 -20.58 2.79
N ARG A 72 12.39 -21.44 1.80
CA ARG A 72 11.08 -21.95 1.38
C ARG A 72 10.27 -22.55 2.55
N ILE A 73 10.95 -23.15 3.52
CA ILE A 73 10.32 -23.79 4.68
C ILE A 73 10.16 -22.79 5.83
N ASN A 74 11.20 -21.98 6.10
CA ASN A 74 11.27 -21.15 7.29
C ASN A 74 10.67 -19.74 7.08
N ASP A 75 10.78 -19.19 5.87
CA ASP A 75 10.25 -17.89 5.49
C ASP A 75 9.72 -17.91 4.04
N PRO A 76 8.53 -18.49 3.82
CA PRO A 76 7.94 -18.57 2.49
C PRO A 76 7.74 -17.22 1.81
N ASP A 77 7.47 -16.15 2.56
CA ASP A 77 7.28 -14.81 2.01
C ASP A 77 8.60 -14.28 1.43
N TYR A 78 9.70 -14.46 2.14
CA TYR A 78 11.04 -14.13 1.66
C TYR A 78 11.43 -14.96 0.43
N TYR A 79 11.19 -16.27 0.48
CA TYR A 79 11.46 -17.18 -0.63
C TYR A 79 10.70 -16.78 -1.90
N ASN A 80 9.41 -16.44 -1.80
CA ASN A 80 8.60 -16.02 -2.94
C ASN A 80 9.15 -14.76 -3.61
N VAL A 81 9.59 -13.78 -2.80
CA VAL A 81 10.13 -12.53 -3.33
C VAL A 81 11.53 -12.69 -3.89
N TYR A 82 12.46 -13.26 -3.11
CA TYR A 82 13.87 -13.27 -3.49
C TYR A 82 14.29 -14.45 -4.36
N ALA A 83 13.66 -15.61 -4.16
CA ALA A 83 14.00 -16.79 -4.95
C ALA A 83 13.12 -16.90 -6.21
N LEU A 84 11.84 -16.59 -6.12
CA LEU A 84 10.89 -16.73 -7.23
C LEU A 84 10.57 -15.43 -7.96
N GLY A 85 11.05 -14.28 -7.47
CA GLY A 85 10.78 -12.97 -8.08
C GLY A 85 9.30 -12.60 -8.10
N GLU A 86 8.52 -13.09 -7.14
CA GLU A 86 7.11 -12.78 -7.00
C GLU A 86 6.90 -11.43 -6.29
N TRP A 87 5.77 -10.80 -6.58
CA TRP A 87 5.35 -9.64 -5.80
C TRP A 87 4.87 -10.10 -4.43
N GLY A 88 5.50 -9.60 -3.39
CA GLY A 88 5.14 -9.97 -2.02
C GLY A 88 5.54 -8.90 -1.01
N VAL A 89 5.13 -9.12 0.23
CA VAL A 89 5.52 -8.29 1.37
C VAL A 89 6.47 -9.11 2.23
N ILE A 90 7.72 -8.66 2.33
CA ILE A 90 8.70 -9.27 3.23
C ILE A 90 8.44 -8.72 4.62
N ARG A 91 8.21 -9.63 5.56
CA ARG A 91 8.06 -9.26 6.96
C ARG A 91 9.43 -9.23 7.62
N THR A 92 9.93 -8.02 7.84
CA THR A 92 11.22 -7.79 8.52
C THR A 92 11.11 -7.78 10.03
N GLY A 93 9.89 -7.92 10.56
CA GLY A 93 9.61 -7.82 12.01
C GLY A 93 9.60 -6.37 12.52
N SER A 94 9.78 -5.40 11.65
CA SER A 94 9.72 -3.97 11.95
C SER A 94 8.44 -3.29 11.47
N GLU A 95 7.47 -4.07 11.01
CA GLU A 95 6.17 -3.57 10.60
C GLU A 95 5.46 -2.88 11.76
N PHE A 96 5.02 -1.65 11.53
CA PHE A 96 4.31 -0.85 12.54
C PHE A 96 3.01 -1.55 13.00
N PHE A 97 2.36 -2.27 12.09
CA PHE A 97 1.15 -3.07 12.36
C PHE A 97 1.36 -4.55 12.01
N GLY A 98 2.36 -5.20 12.63
CA GLY A 98 2.69 -6.61 12.36
C GLY A 98 1.53 -7.60 12.56
N SER A 99 0.55 -7.24 13.40
CA SER A 99 -0.68 -8.03 13.62
C SER A 99 -1.80 -7.75 12.60
N PHE A 100 -1.61 -6.80 11.67
CA PHE A 100 -2.63 -6.48 10.66
C PHE A 100 -2.78 -7.62 9.66
N LYS A 101 -4.02 -8.13 9.53
CA LYS A 101 -4.40 -9.13 8.54
C LYS A 101 -5.56 -8.61 7.74
N ARG A 102 -5.37 -8.34 6.45
CA ARG A 102 -6.39 -7.74 5.59
C ARG A 102 -7.74 -8.48 5.68
N GLY A 103 -7.76 -9.80 5.63
CA GLY A 103 -8.99 -10.59 5.70
C GLY A 103 -9.75 -10.49 7.05
N GLN A 104 -9.07 -10.05 8.11
CA GLN A 104 -9.67 -9.89 9.44
C GLN A 104 -9.98 -8.43 9.77
N HIS A 105 -9.11 -7.50 9.32
CA HIS A 105 -9.16 -6.10 9.72
C HIS A 105 -9.68 -5.17 8.61
N SER A 106 -9.96 -5.68 7.42
CA SER A 106 -10.60 -4.94 6.33
C SER A 106 -11.94 -5.57 5.97
N GLY A 107 -12.94 -4.73 5.77
CA GLY A 107 -14.29 -5.15 5.38
C GLY A 107 -15.20 -3.94 5.26
N GLU A 108 -16.37 -4.13 4.69
CA GLU A 108 -17.38 -3.08 4.59
C GLU A 108 -17.96 -2.77 5.97
N ARG A 109 -17.79 -1.53 6.42
CA ARG A 109 -18.37 -0.99 7.66
C ARG A 109 -19.00 0.35 7.34
N PRO A 110 -20.33 0.38 7.09
CA PRO A 110 -21.02 1.61 6.78
C PRO A 110 -21.07 2.55 8.00
N TYR A 111 -21.30 3.83 7.71
CA TYR A 111 -21.57 4.83 8.72
C TYR A 111 -22.81 4.46 9.54
N ASN A 112 -22.72 4.55 10.87
CA ASN A 112 -23.81 4.37 11.80
C ASN A 112 -24.25 5.73 12.37
N PRO A 113 -25.46 6.22 12.05
CA PRO A 113 -25.93 7.53 12.52
C PRO A 113 -26.11 7.64 14.04
N SER A 114 -26.12 6.53 14.78
CA SER A 114 -26.24 6.52 16.25
C SER A 114 -24.91 6.66 16.99
N LEU A 115 -23.79 6.75 16.28
CA LEU A 115 -22.47 6.85 16.87
C LEU A 115 -21.78 8.15 16.46
N PRO A 116 -21.02 8.78 17.37
CA PRO A 116 -20.26 9.97 17.04
C PRO A 116 -19.19 9.70 15.97
N VAL A 117 -18.85 10.75 15.23
CA VAL A 117 -17.77 10.72 14.24
C VAL A 117 -16.49 11.28 14.85
N HIS A 118 -15.41 10.56 14.65
CA HIS A 118 -14.06 10.95 14.97
C HIS A 118 -13.29 11.19 13.67
N LEU A 119 -12.70 12.37 13.50
CA LEU A 119 -11.78 12.69 12.41
C LEU A 119 -10.36 12.53 12.91
N SER A 120 -9.54 11.81 12.16
CA SER A 120 -8.08 11.81 12.32
C SER A 120 -7.48 12.56 11.14
N VAL A 121 -6.72 13.61 11.43
CA VAL A 121 -6.17 14.51 10.41
C VAL A 121 -4.66 14.44 10.42
N ASP A 122 -4.09 14.15 9.26
CA ASP A 122 -2.68 14.31 8.95
C ASP A 122 -2.52 15.49 7.99
N ASN A 123 -1.86 16.56 8.45
CA ASN A 123 -1.79 17.82 7.71
C ASN A 123 -0.63 17.91 6.71
N ASN A 124 -0.12 16.80 6.22
CA ASN A 124 0.88 16.76 5.17
C ASN A 124 0.38 17.48 3.90
N VAL A 125 1.13 18.48 3.47
CA VAL A 125 0.76 19.26 2.28
C VAL A 125 0.99 18.47 1.00
N LEU A 126 1.95 17.58 1.01
CA LEU A 126 2.33 16.71 -0.11
C LEU A 126 2.39 15.24 0.34
N PRO A 127 1.76 14.32 -0.40
CA PRO A 127 1.01 14.55 -1.64
C PRO A 127 -0.38 15.15 -1.41
N PHE A 128 -0.96 15.03 -0.20
CA PHE A 128 -2.30 15.54 0.15
C PHE A 128 -2.46 15.62 1.68
N ILE A 129 -3.47 16.39 2.12
CA ILE A 129 -3.95 16.32 3.51
C ILE A 129 -4.87 15.10 3.62
N SER A 130 -4.53 14.16 4.49
CA SER A 130 -5.34 12.97 4.75
C SER A 130 -6.26 13.18 5.93
N ILE A 131 -7.54 12.86 5.75
CA ILE A 131 -8.57 12.97 6.79
C ILE A 131 -9.36 11.67 6.80
N SER A 132 -9.19 10.88 7.86
CA SER A 132 -9.89 9.63 8.05
C SER A 132 -11.08 9.81 8.98
N TYR A 133 -12.20 9.15 8.67
CA TYR A 133 -13.45 9.22 9.43
C TYR A 133 -13.68 7.91 10.14
N TRP A 134 -13.76 7.97 11.46
CA TRP A 134 -13.84 6.82 12.33
C TRP A 134 -15.08 6.83 13.17
N GLN A 135 -15.52 5.64 13.53
CA GLN A 135 -16.52 5.43 14.59
C GLN A 135 -16.02 4.42 15.59
N VAL A 136 -16.45 4.59 16.84
CA VAL A 136 -16.12 3.72 17.96
C VAL A 136 -17.41 3.25 18.60
N ASP A 137 -17.55 1.94 18.73
CA ASP A 137 -18.68 1.30 19.41
C ASP A 137 -18.17 0.55 20.65
N PHE A 138 -18.75 0.86 21.79
CA PHE A 138 -18.44 0.24 23.09
C PHE A 138 -19.52 -0.73 23.57
N THR A 139 -20.58 -0.99 22.80
CA THR A 139 -21.75 -1.74 23.28
C THR A 139 -21.45 -3.21 23.56
N THR A 140 -20.60 -3.84 22.76
CA THR A 140 -20.23 -5.26 22.86
C THR A 140 -18.72 -5.48 22.88
N GLY A 141 -17.99 -4.62 23.56
CA GLY A 141 -16.54 -4.49 23.48
C GLY A 141 -16.13 -3.32 22.61
N ILE A 142 -14.82 -3.04 22.55
CA ILE A 142 -14.32 -1.92 21.75
C ILE A 142 -14.22 -2.33 20.29
N LYS A 143 -15.02 -1.70 19.43
CA LYS A 143 -14.93 -1.84 17.98
C LYS A 143 -14.63 -0.49 17.37
N ILE A 144 -13.58 -0.41 16.58
CA ILE A 144 -13.15 0.82 15.90
C ILE A 144 -13.07 0.51 14.42
N TRP A 145 -13.66 1.37 13.58
CA TRP A 145 -13.56 1.23 12.13
C TRP A 145 -13.51 2.58 11.44
N GLN A 146 -12.76 2.60 10.35
CA GLN A 146 -12.78 3.69 9.39
C GLN A 146 -13.89 3.42 8.38
N PHE A 147 -14.77 4.40 8.15
CA PHE A 147 -15.86 4.26 7.20
C PHE A 147 -15.73 5.17 5.98
N HIS A 148 -14.86 6.17 6.05
CA HIS A 148 -14.59 7.08 4.94
C HIS A 148 -13.20 7.71 5.06
N GLU A 149 -12.69 8.22 3.93
CA GLU A 149 -11.44 8.96 3.84
C GLU A 149 -11.58 10.13 2.85
N THR A 150 -10.94 11.24 3.17
CA THR A 150 -10.77 12.39 2.28
C THR A 150 -9.30 12.67 2.09
N CYS A 151 -8.80 12.50 0.87
CA CYS A 151 -7.47 12.92 0.46
C CYS A 151 -7.57 14.27 -0.24
N ALA A 152 -7.24 15.34 0.45
CA ALA A 152 -7.34 16.70 -0.08
C ALA A 152 -6.08 17.06 -0.87
N GLU A 153 -6.08 16.75 -2.17
CA GLU A 153 -5.02 17.08 -3.12
C GLU A 153 -5.08 18.54 -3.55
N SER A 154 -4.00 19.04 -4.14
CA SER A 154 -3.98 20.38 -4.75
C SER A 154 -5.09 20.51 -5.82
N PRO A 155 -5.83 21.61 -5.84
CA PRO A 155 -5.68 22.84 -5.07
C PRO A 155 -6.44 22.86 -3.72
N ASN A 156 -6.90 21.72 -3.20
CA ASN A 156 -7.71 21.60 -1.99
C ASN A 156 -6.89 21.31 -0.72
N ASN A 157 -5.57 21.18 -0.84
CA ASN A 157 -4.63 20.88 0.24
C ASN A 157 -4.28 22.09 1.11
N THR A 158 -5.27 22.90 1.44
CA THR A 158 -5.16 23.98 2.42
C THR A 158 -6.18 23.74 3.55
N VAL A 159 -5.89 24.24 4.75
CA VAL A 159 -6.75 24.01 5.92
C VAL A 159 -8.22 24.35 5.67
N ARG A 160 -8.49 25.54 5.10
CA ARG A 160 -9.87 26.00 4.85
C ARG A 160 -10.58 25.20 3.75
N LYS A 161 -9.86 24.78 2.71
CA LYS A 161 -10.46 23.99 1.62
C LYS A 161 -10.69 22.55 2.02
N SER A 162 -9.73 21.92 2.69
CA SER A 162 -9.89 20.56 3.20
C SER A 162 -11.04 20.47 4.22
N SER A 163 -11.14 21.46 5.12
CA SER A 163 -12.24 21.60 6.06
C SER A 163 -13.61 21.69 5.35
N LYS A 164 -13.71 22.47 4.27
CA LYS A 164 -14.93 22.54 3.45
C LYS A 164 -15.29 21.21 2.79
N LEU A 165 -14.32 20.42 2.37
CA LEU A 165 -14.57 19.06 1.85
C LEU A 165 -15.17 18.17 2.93
N VAL A 166 -14.62 18.23 4.15
CA VAL A 166 -15.16 17.52 5.31
C VAL A 166 -16.59 17.95 5.60
N ALA A 167 -16.85 19.26 5.69
CA ALA A 167 -18.19 19.79 5.93
C ALA A 167 -19.20 19.36 4.86
N LYS A 168 -18.79 19.34 3.59
CA LYS A 168 -19.60 18.85 2.48
C LYS A 168 -19.96 17.38 2.65
N TYR A 169 -18.98 16.54 3.00
CA TYR A 169 -19.21 15.12 3.22
C TYR A 169 -20.14 14.87 4.42
N LEU A 170 -19.87 15.47 5.57
CA LEU A 170 -20.71 15.34 6.77
C LEU A 170 -22.17 15.75 6.49
N LYS A 171 -22.38 16.84 5.73
CA LYS A 171 -23.73 17.24 5.26
C LYS A 171 -24.36 16.15 4.37
N SER A 172 -23.60 15.52 3.50
CA SER A 172 -24.14 14.50 2.59
C SER A 172 -24.65 13.24 3.33
N ILE A 173 -24.03 12.88 4.45
CA ILE A 173 -24.47 11.79 5.33
C ILE A 173 -25.45 12.27 6.43
N ARG A 174 -25.87 13.54 6.37
CA ARG A 174 -26.79 14.18 7.34
C ARG A 174 -26.28 14.10 8.79
N TYR A 175 -24.95 14.18 8.98
CA TYR A 175 -24.38 14.20 10.30
C TYR A 175 -24.65 15.53 11.00
N CYS A 176 -25.20 15.48 12.22
CA CYS A 176 -25.56 16.65 13.02
C CYS A 176 -25.23 16.49 14.51
N ASP A 177 -24.41 15.51 14.85
CA ASP A 177 -24.02 15.23 16.23
C ASP A 177 -22.60 15.75 16.54
N LYS A 178 -22.12 15.46 17.74
CA LYS A 178 -20.82 15.90 18.25
C LYS A 178 -19.66 15.28 17.46
N LEU A 179 -18.84 16.16 16.87
CA LEU A 179 -17.65 15.79 16.10
C LEU A 179 -16.41 15.85 16.99
N PHE A 180 -15.60 14.79 16.95
CA PHE A 180 -14.29 14.75 17.58
C PHE A 180 -13.21 14.89 16.53
N VAL A 181 -12.28 15.83 16.71
CA VAL A 181 -11.18 16.06 15.77
C VAL A 181 -9.86 15.77 16.45
N HIS A 182 -9.08 14.88 15.85
CA HIS A 182 -7.78 14.45 16.32
C HIS A 182 -6.72 14.79 15.27
N GLY A 183 -5.57 15.25 15.72
CA GLY A 183 -4.40 15.52 14.92
C GLY A 183 -3.15 15.32 15.75
N ASP A 184 -2.00 15.32 15.12
CA ASP A 184 -0.72 15.25 15.81
C ASP A 184 -0.41 16.56 16.58
N ALA A 185 0.69 16.57 17.32
CA ALA A 185 1.09 17.74 18.10
C ALA A 185 1.37 18.98 17.22
N SER A 186 1.82 18.78 15.99
CA SER A 186 2.14 19.87 15.06
C SER A 186 0.90 20.66 14.62
N THR A 187 -0.27 20.03 14.59
CA THR A 187 -1.54 20.69 14.23
C THR A 187 -1.98 21.76 15.25
N LYS A 188 -1.47 21.67 16.48
CA LYS A 188 -1.75 22.64 17.56
C LYS A 188 -0.71 23.73 17.69
N SER A 189 0.37 23.70 16.90
CA SER A 189 1.40 24.72 16.92
C SER A 189 0.84 26.03 16.33
N ALA A 190 1.19 27.15 16.98
CA ALA A 190 0.79 28.47 16.49
C ALA A 190 1.37 28.72 15.09
N ASN A 191 0.55 29.25 14.20
CA ASN A 191 0.96 29.55 12.84
C ASN A 191 1.50 30.99 12.77
N THR A 192 2.74 31.15 12.32
CA THR A 192 3.37 32.48 12.13
C THR A 192 2.82 33.27 10.95
N PHE A 193 2.07 32.63 10.06
CA PHE A 193 1.42 33.29 8.91
C PHE A 193 -0.02 33.75 9.19
N ASP A 194 -0.53 33.51 10.40
CA ASP A 194 -1.84 33.98 10.82
C ASP A 194 -1.68 35.09 11.86
N ASP A 195 -2.27 36.26 11.60
CA ASP A 195 -2.15 37.43 12.47
C ASP A 195 -2.66 37.17 13.90
N ASP A 196 -3.67 36.33 14.03
CA ASP A 196 -4.25 35.91 15.31
C ASP A 196 -3.47 34.74 15.94
N LYS A 197 -2.39 34.25 15.29
CA LYS A 197 -1.56 33.11 15.73
C LYS A 197 -2.36 31.82 15.96
N ARG A 198 -3.47 31.65 15.25
CA ARG A 198 -4.29 30.44 15.35
C ARG A 198 -3.52 29.24 14.83
N SER A 199 -3.69 28.12 15.49
CA SER A 199 -3.13 26.85 14.99
C SER A 199 -3.88 26.34 13.76
N TRP A 200 -3.29 25.37 13.07
CA TRP A 200 -3.96 24.66 11.96
C TRP A 200 -5.29 24.08 12.43
N MET A 201 -5.30 23.49 13.63
CA MET A 201 -6.49 22.88 14.23
C MET A 201 -7.59 23.89 14.51
N ASP A 202 -7.23 25.10 15.01
CA ASP A 202 -8.21 26.15 15.27
C ASP A 202 -8.89 26.62 13.98
N LEU A 203 -8.11 26.85 12.94
CA LEU A 203 -8.62 27.23 11.61
C LEU A 203 -9.49 26.13 10.99
N PHE A 204 -9.10 24.86 11.16
CA PHE A 204 -9.85 23.72 10.68
C PHE A 204 -11.23 23.64 11.36
N ILE A 205 -11.27 23.71 12.69
CA ILE A 205 -12.51 23.65 13.48
C ILE A 205 -13.40 24.88 13.24
N GLU A 206 -12.81 26.08 13.15
CA GLU A 206 -13.55 27.29 12.82
C GLU A 206 -14.27 27.17 11.48
N THR A 207 -13.62 26.59 10.47
CA THR A 207 -14.20 26.44 9.13
C THR A 207 -15.27 25.33 9.06
N LEU A 208 -15.28 24.39 10.01
CA LEU A 208 -16.29 23.33 10.11
C LEU A 208 -17.61 23.82 10.72
N LYS A 209 -17.59 24.88 11.52
CA LYS A 209 -18.78 25.50 12.14
C LYS A 209 -19.60 26.22 11.10
#